data_c9ecdc4933a18f09ff371ca75c969452
#
_entry.id   c9ecdc4933a18f09ff371ca75c969452
#
_cell.length_a   1.000
_cell.length_b   1.000
_cell.length_c   1.000
_cell.angle_alpha   90.00
_cell.angle_beta   90.00
_cell.angle_gamma   90.00
#
_symmetry.space_group_name_H-M   'P 1'
#
loop_
_entity.id
_entity.type
_entity.pdbx_description
1 polymer ?
#
loop_
_entity_poly.entity_id
_entity_poly.type
_entity_poly.pdbx_seq_one_letter_code
_entity_poly.pdbx_strand_id
1 'polypeptide(L)'
;LLMIDPKMLEMSVYEGIPHLIAPVVTDMRQAANGLNWCVAEMERRYKLMSKMGVRNLAGYNSKIDAARAAGHNLANPFSLTPDMPEPLERLPYIVVVIDELADLMMVVGKKIEELIARLAQKARAAGIHLILATQRPSVDVITGLIKANIPTRIAFQVSSKIDSRTILDQMGAEALLGMGDMLYMPSGTGFPIRVHGAFVSDDEVHRVVEDLKSRSFGPDYIDGVLDGSSESDDGMGGNNGASTDGEQDPLYDKAVEIFVSSKRVSASLLQRHLKIGFNRSARIVESMEKAGIVSNIGSNGQRELLVPNRNNN
;
A
#
# COMPACT_ATOMS: atom_id res chain seq x y z
N LEU A 1 4.55 0.77 -6.19
CA LEU A 1 5.34 1.39 -5.13
C LEU A 1 4.42 1.94 -4.05
N LEU A 2 4.80 1.78 -2.78
CA LEU A 2 4.26 2.55 -1.66
C LEU A 2 5.41 3.38 -1.10
N MET A 3 5.32 4.69 -1.24
CA MET A 3 6.38 5.63 -0.82
C MET A 3 5.94 6.39 0.42
N ILE A 4 6.77 6.41 1.45
CA ILE A 4 6.51 7.07 2.73
C ILE A 4 7.62 8.08 2.98
N ASP A 5 7.26 9.37 2.99
CA ASP A 5 8.14 10.51 3.18
C ASP A 5 7.60 11.42 4.29
N PRO A 6 7.96 11.16 5.54
CA PRO A 6 7.47 11.92 6.68
C PRO A 6 7.82 13.42 6.65
N LYS A 7 8.91 13.76 5.96
CA LYS A 7 9.42 15.13 5.89
C LYS A 7 8.87 15.95 4.73
N MET A 8 8.18 15.32 3.78
CA MET A 8 7.63 15.95 2.56
C MET A 8 8.68 16.60 1.65
N LEU A 9 9.92 16.14 1.67
CA LEU A 9 11.03 16.80 0.99
C LEU A 9 11.55 16.00 -0.21
N GLU A 10 11.72 14.70 -0.06
CA GLU A 10 12.53 13.89 -0.97
C GLU A 10 11.68 13.14 -2.01
N MET A 11 10.51 12.63 -1.62
CA MET A 11 9.71 11.75 -2.48
C MET A 11 8.53 12.42 -3.17
N SER A 12 8.22 13.68 -2.85
CA SER A 12 7.12 14.42 -3.48
C SER A 12 7.25 14.56 -5.00
N VAL A 13 8.48 14.53 -5.52
CA VAL A 13 8.78 14.54 -6.96
C VAL A 13 8.16 13.35 -7.69
N TYR A 14 8.02 12.20 -7.02
CA TYR A 14 7.46 10.98 -7.60
C TYR A 14 5.92 10.94 -7.62
N GLU A 15 5.25 11.94 -7.02
CA GLU A 15 3.78 11.98 -7.03
C GLU A 15 3.23 11.91 -8.45
N GLY A 16 2.27 11.01 -8.66
CA GLY A 16 1.62 10.84 -9.96
C GLY A 16 2.30 9.89 -10.94
N ILE A 17 3.40 9.21 -10.57
CA ILE A 17 3.95 8.14 -11.42
C ILE A 17 3.03 6.92 -11.42
N PRO A 18 2.95 6.17 -12.54
CA PRO A 18 2.00 5.05 -12.69
C PRO A 18 2.24 3.87 -11.74
N HIS A 19 3.40 3.80 -11.12
CA HIS A 19 3.79 2.70 -10.23
C HIS A 19 3.24 2.83 -8.81
N LEU A 20 2.71 3.99 -8.44
CA LEU A 20 2.20 4.24 -7.09
C LEU A 20 0.88 3.51 -6.86
N ILE A 21 0.79 2.77 -5.74
CA ILE A 21 -0.45 2.12 -5.29
C ILE A 21 -1.29 3.04 -4.38
N ALA A 22 -0.71 4.11 -3.88
CA ALA A 22 -1.33 5.18 -3.12
C ALA A 22 -0.56 6.48 -3.36
N PRO A 23 -1.12 7.68 -3.10
CA PRO A 23 -0.35 8.92 -3.08
C PRO A 23 0.87 8.80 -2.17
N VAL A 24 1.91 9.60 -2.41
CA VAL A 24 3.08 9.64 -1.53
C VAL A 24 2.62 9.98 -0.11
N VAL A 25 2.93 9.11 0.84
CA VAL A 25 2.40 9.17 2.20
C VAL A 25 3.29 10.07 3.06
N THR A 26 2.70 11.13 3.58
CA THR A 26 3.39 12.12 4.42
C THR A 26 2.87 12.13 5.86
N ASP A 27 1.68 11.59 6.09
CA ASP A 27 1.07 11.47 7.40
C ASP A 27 1.46 10.15 8.09
N MET A 28 1.81 10.21 9.38
CA MET A 28 2.28 9.06 10.14
C MET A 28 1.22 7.99 10.38
N ARG A 29 -0.06 8.38 10.51
CA ARG A 29 -1.17 7.44 10.66
C ARG A 29 -1.43 6.72 9.35
N GLN A 30 -1.42 7.44 8.25
CA GLN A 30 -1.53 6.85 6.92
C GLN A 30 -0.36 5.92 6.61
N ALA A 31 0.86 6.24 7.06
CA ALA A 31 2.00 5.35 6.95
C ALA A 31 1.78 4.03 7.71
N ALA A 32 1.29 4.09 8.95
CA ALA A 32 0.92 2.90 9.71
C ALA A 32 -0.19 2.10 9.03
N ASN A 33 -1.20 2.78 8.48
CA ASN A 33 -2.29 2.14 7.74
C ASN A 33 -1.78 1.45 6.48
N GLY A 34 -0.91 2.09 5.71
CA GLY A 34 -0.28 1.51 4.52
C GLY A 34 0.55 0.26 4.85
N LEU A 35 1.30 0.26 5.95
CA LEU A 35 2.04 -0.91 6.41
C LEU A 35 1.10 -2.04 6.90
N ASN A 36 0.02 -1.71 7.60
CA ASN A 36 -1.02 -2.69 7.96
C ASN A 36 -1.66 -3.30 6.71
N TRP A 37 -1.98 -2.48 5.71
CA TRP A 37 -2.50 -2.96 4.44
C TRP A 37 -1.51 -3.92 3.76
N CYS A 38 -0.21 -3.61 3.76
CA CYS A 38 0.81 -4.51 3.23
C CYS A 38 0.84 -5.86 3.96
N VAL A 39 0.62 -5.88 5.28
CA VAL A 39 0.51 -7.12 6.05
C VAL A 39 -0.74 -7.91 5.62
N ALA A 40 -1.89 -7.26 5.50
CA ALA A 40 -3.12 -7.90 5.05
C ALA A 40 -3.00 -8.45 3.62
N GLU A 41 -2.40 -7.67 2.71
CA GLU A 41 -2.14 -8.11 1.33
C GLU A 41 -1.15 -9.28 1.27
N MET A 42 -0.11 -9.28 2.10
CA MET A 42 0.80 -10.41 2.25
C MET A 42 0.03 -11.69 2.65
N GLU A 43 -0.86 -11.59 3.64
CA GLU A 43 -1.67 -12.73 4.09
C GLU A 43 -2.67 -13.20 3.03
N ARG A 44 -3.30 -12.28 2.33
CA ARG A 44 -4.17 -12.59 1.19
C ARG A 44 -3.41 -13.35 0.10
N ARG A 45 -2.21 -12.89 -0.24
CA ARG A 45 -1.34 -13.58 -1.23
C ARG A 45 -0.93 -14.97 -0.75
N TYR A 46 -0.61 -15.15 0.52
CA TYR A 46 -0.31 -16.46 1.08
C TYR A 46 -1.48 -17.43 0.98
N LYS A 47 -2.71 -16.97 1.27
CA LYS A 47 -3.92 -17.79 1.12
C LYS A 47 -4.10 -18.23 -0.34
N LEU A 48 -3.94 -17.32 -1.30
CA LEU A 48 -4.01 -17.64 -2.73
C LEU A 48 -2.92 -18.62 -3.14
N MET A 49 -1.66 -18.38 -2.78
CA MET A 49 -0.53 -19.26 -3.10
C MET A 49 -0.73 -20.66 -2.51
N SER A 50 -1.21 -20.76 -1.28
CA SER A 50 -1.53 -22.03 -0.63
C SER A 50 -2.58 -22.82 -1.40
N LYS A 51 -3.68 -22.18 -1.78
CA LYS A 51 -4.75 -22.80 -2.60
C LYS A 51 -4.27 -23.22 -3.98
N MET A 52 -3.34 -22.46 -4.55
CA MET A 52 -2.73 -22.75 -5.84
C MET A 52 -1.61 -23.79 -5.76
N GLY A 53 -1.20 -24.22 -4.56
CA GLY A 53 -0.11 -25.15 -4.36
C GLY A 53 1.25 -24.62 -4.81
N VAL A 54 1.50 -23.33 -4.64
CA VAL A 54 2.76 -22.66 -4.97
C VAL A 54 3.41 -22.03 -3.73
N ARG A 55 4.74 -21.83 -3.77
CA ARG A 55 5.50 -21.39 -2.60
C ARG A 55 5.86 -19.91 -2.63
N ASN A 56 5.74 -19.25 -3.77
CA ASN A 56 6.11 -17.84 -3.94
C ASN A 56 5.32 -17.20 -5.08
N LEU A 57 5.42 -15.88 -5.17
CA LEU A 57 4.74 -15.07 -6.17
C LEU A 57 5.14 -15.45 -7.62
N ALA A 58 6.41 -15.76 -7.85
CA ALA A 58 6.87 -16.16 -9.18
C ALA A 58 6.16 -17.43 -9.65
N GLY A 59 6.05 -18.44 -8.77
CA GLY A 59 5.31 -19.67 -9.05
C GLY A 59 3.82 -19.43 -9.27
N TYR A 60 3.22 -18.52 -8.49
CA TYR A 60 1.83 -18.10 -8.70
C TYR A 60 1.64 -17.48 -10.10
N ASN A 61 2.45 -16.48 -10.44
CA ASN A 61 2.37 -15.79 -11.73
C ASN A 61 2.62 -16.75 -12.90
N SER A 62 3.56 -17.69 -12.77
CA SER A 62 3.84 -18.71 -13.81
C SER A 62 2.63 -19.61 -14.07
N LYS A 63 1.86 -19.97 -13.02
CA LYS A 63 0.61 -20.73 -13.21
C LYS A 63 -0.46 -19.95 -13.93
N ILE A 64 -0.60 -18.65 -13.61
CA ILE A 64 -1.54 -17.77 -14.31
C ILE A 64 -1.17 -17.66 -15.80
N ASP A 65 0.12 -17.45 -16.10
CA ASP A 65 0.60 -17.34 -17.46
C ASP A 65 0.40 -18.65 -18.26
N ALA A 66 0.67 -19.80 -17.64
CA ALA A 66 0.45 -21.09 -18.26
C ALA A 66 -1.03 -21.37 -18.59
N ALA A 67 -1.95 -21.01 -17.68
CA ALA A 67 -3.37 -21.14 -17.91
C ALA A 67 -3.86 -20.23 -19.06
N ARG A 68 -3.40 -18.96 -19.07
CA ARG A 68 -3.72 -18.01 -20.16
C ARG A 68 -3.19 -18.49 -21.51
N ALA A 69 -1.95 -19.02 -21.52
CA ALA A 69 -1.36 -19.59 -22.74
C ALA A 69 -2.14 -20.83 -23.25
N ALA A 70 -2.77 -21.59 -22.35
CA ALA A 70 -3.64 -22.73 -22.67
C ALA A 70 -5.08 -22.30 -23.02
N GLY A 71 -5.37 -21.00 -23.09
CA GLY A 71 -6.68 -20.46 -23.49
C GLY A 71 -7.75 -20.48 -22.40
N HIS A 72 -7.41 -20.65 -21.13
CA HIS A 72 -8.35 -20.61 -20.01
C HIS A 72 -7.86 -19.73 -18.88
N ASN A 73 -8.78 -19.22 -18.06
CA ASN A 73 -8.48 -18.48 -16.85
C ASN A 73 -8.66 -19.36 -15.61
N LEU A 74 -7.84 -19.14 -14.60
CA LEU A 74 -8.01 -19.79 -13.30
C LEU A 74 -9.04 -19.00 -12.48
N ALA A 75 -10.01 -19.71 -11.92
CA ALA A 75 -11.04 -19.11 -11.07
C ALA A 75 -10.48 -18.73 -9.69
N ASN A 76 -10.93 -17.58 -9.15
CA ASN A 76 -10.60 -17.19 -7.80
C ASN A 76 -11.27 -18.14 -6.78
N PRO A 77 -10.51 -18.91 -5.98
CA PRO A 77 -11.07 -19.84 -5.01
C PRO A 77 -11.73 -19.15 -3.81
N PHE A 78 -11.58 -17.85 -3.69
CA PHE A 78 -12.18 -17.00 -2.65
C PHE A 78 -13.18 -16.00 -3.22
N SER A 79 -13.70 -16.26 -4.43
CA SER A 79 -14.74 -15.42 -5.02
C SER A 79 -15.98 -15.38 -4.13
N LEU A 80 -16.57 -14.21 -4.00
CA LEU A 80 -17.86 -14.00 -3.33
C LEU A 80 -19.03 -14.51 -4.19
N THR A 81 -18.80 -14.78 -5.47
CA THR A 81 -19.77 -15.32 -6.44
C THR A 81 -19.30 -16.70 -6.94
N PRO A 82 -19.53 -17.79 -6.18
CA PRO A 82 -19.01 -19.12 -6.55
C PRO A 82 -19.51 -19.64 -7.90
N ASP A 83 -20.70 -19.21 -8.32
CA ASP A 83 -21.31 -19.62 -9.60
C ASP A 83 -20.69 -18.91 -10.82
N MET A 84 -20.07 -17.75 -10.61
CA MET A 84 -19.33 -16.97 -11.61
C MET A 84 -18.07 -16.36 -10.99
N PRO A 85 -17.06 -17.17 -10.65
CA PRO A 85 -15.87 -16.69 -9.96
C PRO A 85 -15.05 -15.77 -10.89
N GLU A 86 -14.54 -14.70 -10.31
CA GLU A 86 -13.63 -13.79 -11.01
C GLU A 86 -12.37 -14.56 -11.42
N PRO A 87 -11.79 -14.25 -12.60
CA PRO A 87 -10.52 -14.83 -13.00
C PRO A 87 -9.39 -14.33 -12.12
N LEU A 88 -8.48 -15.23 -11.76
CA LEU A 88 -7.23 -14.83 -11.11
C LEU A 88 -6.33 -14.10 -12.11
N GLU A 89 -5.73 -13.02 -11.64
CA GLU A 89 -4.78 -12.23 -12.40
C GLU A 89 -3.36 -12.35 -11.85
N ARG A 90 -2.37 -11.96 -12.66
CA ARG A 90 -1.00 -11.82 -12.18
C ARG A 90 -0.96 -10.79 -11.05
N LEU A 91 -0.17 -11.09 -10.03
CA LEU A 91 0.09 -10.15 -8.94
C LEU A 91 1.44 -9.47 -9.15
N PRO A 92 1.48 -8.13 -9.07
CA PRO A 92 2.73 -7.39 -9.18
C PRO A 92 3.55 -7.52 -7.89
N TYR A 93 4.86 -7.28 -8.01
CA TYR A 93 5.69 -7.00 -6.85
C TYR A 93 5.29 -5.65 -6.24
N ILE A 94 5.35 -5.56 -4.93
CA ILE A 94 5.15 -4.32 -4.19
C ILE A 94 6.48 -3.96 -3.52
N VAL A 95 6.94 -2.74 -3.70
CA VAL A 95 8.11 -2.21 -2.99
C VAL A 95 7.66 -1.06 -2.11
N VAL A 96 7.88 -1.21 -0.81
CA VAL A 96 7.64 -0.16 0.18
C VAL A 96 8.95 0.58 0.42
N VAL A 97 8.95 1.88 0.24
CA VAL A 97 10.12 2.75 0.44
C VAL A 97 9.81 3.72 1.57
N ILE A 98 10.64 3.72 2.61
CA ILE A 98 10.56 4.66 3.74
C ILE A 98 11.82 5.51 3.73
N ASP A 99 11.67 6.81 3.54
CA ASP A 99 12.77 7.76 3.46
C ASP A 99 13.46 8.01 4.79
N GLU A 100 12.69 8.20 5.86
CA GLU A 100 13.23 8.41 7.21
C GLU A 100 12.48 7.57 8.25
N LEU A 101 13.06 6.41 8.55
CA LEU A 101 12.46 5.47 9.52
C LEU A 101 12.41 6.06 10.94
N ALA A 102 13.38 6.91 11.32
CA ALA A 102 13.43 7.50 12.65
C ALA A 102 12.17 8.30 12.97
N ASP A 103 11.65 9.05 12.02
CA ASP A 103 10.46 9.87 12.25
C ASP A 103 9.20 9.01 12.50
N LEU A 104 9.06 7.90 11.81
CA LEU A 104 7.98 6.93 12.08
C LEU A 104 8.14 6.25 13.45
N MET A 105 9.35 5.85 13.79
CA MET A 105 9.64 5.20 15.08
C MET A 105 9.39 6.15 16.26
N MET A 106 9.70 7.45 16.12
CA MET A 106 9.48 8.44 17.16
C MET A 106 7.98 8.75 17.42
N VAL A 107 7.14 8.72 16.38
CA VAL A 107 5.73 9.09 16.47
C VAL A 107 4.83 7.90 16.78
N VAL A 108 5.04 6.78 16.10
CA VAL A 108 4.17 5.59 16.20
C VAL A 108 4.83 4.47 17.01
N GLY A 109 6.15 4.44 17.10
CA GLY A 109 6.92 3.57 17.97
C GLY A 109 6.77 2.07 17.66
N LYS A 110 6.52 1.28 18.69
CA LYS A 110 6.48 -0.20 18.64
C LYS A 110 5.59 -0.76 17.54
N LYS A 111 4.47 -0.12 17.24
CA LYS A 111 3.56 -0.62 16.20
C LYS A 111 4.23 -0.65 14.82
N ILE A 112 5.01 0.36 14.47
CA ILE A 112 5.79 0.39 13.22
C ILE A 112 6.87 -0.68 13.24
N GLU A 113 7.60 -0.82 14.32
CA GLU A 113 8.64 -1.84 14.47
C GLU A 113 8.08 -3.26 14.25
N GLU A 114 6.96 -3.58 14.89
CA GLU A 114 6.29 -4.87 14.76
C GLU A 114 5.79 -5.13 13.33
N LEU A 115 5.20 -4.12 12.67
CA LEU A 115 4.73 -4.24 11.30
C LEU A 115 5.89 -4.48 10.32
N ILE A 116 6.98 -3.73 10.46
CA ILE A 116 8.18 -3.89 9.63
C ILE A 116 8.80 -5.27 9.88
N ALA A 117 8.94 -5.70 11.13
CA ALA A 117 9.47 -7.02 11.46
C ALA A 117 8.62 -8.13 10.85
N ARG A 118 7.29 -8.03 10.95
CA ARG A 118 6.35 -9.02 10.39
C ARG A 118 6.45 -9.08 8.86
N LEU A 119 6.53 -7.94 8.18
CA LEU A 119 6.75 -7.88 6.75
C LEU A 119 8.12 -8.46 6.37
N ALA A 120 9.18 -8.04 7.03
CA ALA A 120 10.54 -8.49 6.75
C ALA A 120 10.71 -10.01 6.89
N GLN A 121 10.02 -10.63 7.86
CA GLN A 121 10.06 -12.07 8.08
C GLN A 121 9.42 -12.89 6.95
N LYS A 122 8.32 -12.42 6.39
CA LYS A 122 7.44 -13.24 5.54
C LYS A 122 7.13 -12.66 4.17
N ALA A 123 7.25 -11.35 3.96
CA ALA A 123 6.73 -10.69 2.78
C ALA A 123 7.47 -11.03 1.47
N ARG A 124 8.73 -11.48 1.56
CA ARG A 124 9.55 -11.82 0.38
C ARG A 124 8.88 -12.85 -0.53
N ALA A 125 8.35 -13.92 0.00
CA ALA A 125 7.70 -14.96 -0.79
C ALA A 125 6.39 -14.46 -1.42
N ALA A 126 5.70 -13.51 -0.76
CA ALA A 126 4.52 -12.84 -1.29
C ALA A 126 4.83 -11.71 -2.28
N GLY A 127 6.11 -11.44 -2.57
CA GLY A 127 6.54 -10.41 -3.50
C GLY A 127 6.42 -8.98 -2.97
N ILE A 128 6.51 -8.79 -1.65
CA ILE A 128 6.53 -7.48 -1.02
C ILE A 128 7.92 -7.24 -0.44
N HIS A 129 8.55 -6.14 -0.84
CA HIS A 129 9.92 -5.79 -0.50
C HIS A 129 9.97 -4.46 0.24
N LEU A 130 10.94 -4.31 1.14
CA LEU A 130 11.15 -3.12 1.96
C LEU A 130 12.47 -2.46 1.62
N ILE A 131 12.48 -1.15 1.43
CA ILE A 131 13.66 -0.29 1.41
C ILE A 131 13.47 0.73 2.52
N LEU A 132 14.26 0.59 3.58
CA LEU A 132 14.20 1.44 4.75
C LEU A 132 15.45 2.31 4.81
N ALA A 133 15.26 3.61 4.88
CA ALA A 133 16.35 4.57 5.03
C ALA A 133 16.20 5.37 6.33
N THR A 134 17.33 5.85 6.86
CA THR A 134 17.36 6.79 7.97
C THR A 134 18.66 7.59 7.97
N GLN A 135 18.58 8.85 8.33
CA GLN A 135 19.71 9.72 8.59
C GLN A 135 20.11 9.74 10.08
N ARG A 136 19.37 8.97 10.91
CA ARG A 136 19.59 8.90 12.37
C ARG A 136 19.87 7.45 12.80
N PRO A 137 21.11 6.95 12.60
CA PRO A 137 21.48 5.58 12.91
C PRO A 137 21.63 5.35 14.41
N SER A 138 20.56 5.48 15.18
CA SER A 138 20.55 5.19 16.61
C SER A 138 20.02 3.79 16.90
N VAL A 139 20.33 3.26 18.08
CA VAL A 139 19.84 1.94 18.52
C VAL A 139 18.33 1.88 18.71
N ASP A 140 17.69 3.03 18.94
CA ASP A 140 16.25 3.16 19.08
C ASP A 140 15.53 3.11 17.72
N VAL A 141 16.23 3.38 16.64
CA VAL A 141 15.72 3.33 15.26
C VAL A 141 16.10 2.02 14.58
N ILE A 142 17.38 1.66 14.64
CA ILE A 142 17.91 0.41 14.10
C ILE A 142 17.99 -0.61 15.24
N THR A 143 16.82 -1.04 15.69
CA THR A 143 16.67 -1.94 16.83
C THR A 143 17.19 -3.35 16.55
N GLY A 144 17.38 -4.14 17.60
CA GLY A 144 17.72 -5.55 17.45
C GLY A 144 16.68 -6.34 16.65
N LEU A 145 15.39 -6.00 16.78
CA LEU A 145 14.32 -6.64 16.04
C LEU A 145 14.39 -6.31 14.52
N ILE A 146 14.65 -5.06 14.18
CA ILE A 146 14.86 -4.62 12.80
C ILE A 146 16.09 -5.33 12.21
N LYS A 147 17.22 -5.34 12.92
CA LYS A 147 18.47 -5.97 12.45
C LYS A 147 18.36 -7.46 12.26
N ALA A 148 17.60 -8.15 13.12
CA ALA A 148 17.38 -9.59 13.02
C ALA A 148 16.57 -9.98 11.77
N ASN A 149 15.70 -9.11 11.29
CA ASN A 149 14.77 -9.39 10.19
C ASN A 149 15.18 -8.74 8.86
N ILE A 150 16.05 -7.72 8.90
CA ILE A 150 16.59 -7.05 7.71
C ILE A 150 18.12 -7.23 7.71
N PRO A 151 18.60 -8.36 7.18
CA PRO A 151 20.02 -8.69 7.23
C PRO A 151 20.86 -7.96 6.19
N THR A 152 20.26 -7.50 5.09
CA THR A 152 20.97 -6.72 4.06
C THR A 152 21.02 -5.27 4.49
N ARG A 153 22.23 -4.69 4.53
CA ARG A 153 22.45 -3.34 5.02
C ARG A 153 23.39 -2.58 4.11
N ILE A 154 23.17 -1.28 4.04
CA ILE A 154 24.03 -0.32 3.35
C ILE A 154 24.33 0.80 4.34
N ALA A 155 25.61 1.12 4.52
CA ALA A 155 26.03 2.29 5.25
C ALA A 155 26.80 3.21 4.32
N PHE A 156 26.33 4.43 4.15
CA PHE A 156 27.10 5.54 3.63
C PHE A 156 28.01 6.11 4.71
N GLN A 157 28.81 7.13 4.40
CA GLN A 157 29.66 7.77 5.37
C GLN A 157 28.87 8.24 6.60
N VAL A 158 29.36 7.91 7.78
CA VAL A 158 28.80 8.34 9.08
C VAL A 158 29.83 9.11 9.89
N SER A 159 29.36 9.84 10.92
CA SER A 159 30.23 10.72 11.73
C SER A 159 31.09 9.96 12.73
N SER A 160 30.68 8.77 13.16
CA SER A 160 31.32 8.04 14.23
C SER A 160 31.40 6.53 14.01
N LYS A 161 32.37 5.90 14.70
CA LYS A 161 32.48 4.44 14.79
C LYS A 161 31.23 3.80 15.44
N ILE A 162 30.54 4.53 16.31
CA ILE A 162 29.34 4.06 16.99
C ILE A 162 28.22 3.94 15.97
N ASP A 163 28.04 4.93 15.10
CA ASP A 163 27.04 4.91 14.03
C ASP A 163 27.28 3.76 13.05
N SER A 164 28.56 3.55 12.66
CA SER A 164 28.94 2.41 11.83
C SER A 164 28.56 1.08 12.47
N ARG A 165 28.86 0.89 13.76
CA ARG A 165 28.48 -0.33 14.49
C ARG A 165 26.97 -0.47 14.61
N THR A 166 26.24 0.60 14.79
CA THR A 166 24.77 0.56 14.86
C THR A 166 24.18 0.01 13.57
N ILE A 167 24.72 0.40 12.40
CA ILE A 167 24.23 -0.06 11.12
C ILE A 167 24.79 -1.45 10.77
N LEU A 168 26.11 -1.63 10.82
CA LEU A 168 26.82 -2.78 10.24
C LEU A 168 27.28 -3.82 11.26
N ASP A 169 27.09 -3.57 12.55
CA ASP A 169 27.69 -4.32 13.68
C ASP A 169 29.23 -4.26 13.70
N GLN A 170 29.85 -3.42 12.87
CA GLN A 170 31.28 -3.23 12.77
C GLN A 170 31.66 -1.80 12.38
N MET A 171 32.90 -1.42 12.61
CA MET A 171 33.46 -0.14 12.20
C MET A 171 33.76 -0.13 10.70
N GLY A 172 33.98 1.07 10.15
CA GLY A 172 34.45 1.26 8.77
C GLY A 172 33.69 2.32 8.00
N ALA A 173 32.40 2.51 8.25
CA ALA A 173 31.61 3.52 7.54
C ALA A 173 32.03 4.95 7.88
N GLU A 174 32.65 5.19 9.04
CA GLU A 174 33.21 6.48 9.41
C GLU A 174 34.45 6.89 8.58
N ALA A 175 35.09 5.94 7.93
CA ALA A 175 36.25 6.15 7.08
C ALA A 175 35.94 6.27 5.58
N LEU A 176 34.66 6.20 5.21
CA LEU A 176 34.21 6.37 3.83
C LEU A 176 34.41 7.82 3.35
N LEU A 177 34.54 7.97 2.03
CA LEU A 177 34.88 9.26 1.41
C LEU A 177 33.66 10.18 1.17
N GLY A 178 32.43 9.68 1.40
CA GLY A 178 31.21 10.39 1.01
C GLY A 178 30.90 10.26 -0.47
N MET A 179 29.98 11.07 -0.98
CA MET A 179 29.64 11.15 -2.42
C MET A 179 29.22 9.81 -3.04
N GLY A 180 28.48 8.98 -2.27
CA GLY A 180 28.03 7.66 -2.73
C GLY A 180 28.96 6.49 -2.40
N ASP A 181 30.11 6.75 -1.74
CA ASP A 181 30.97 5.71 -1.20
C ASP A 181 30.26 5.01 -0.05
N MET A 182 30.10 3.70 -0.11
CA MET A 182 29.29 2.94 0.82
C MET A 182 29.88 1.57 1.15
N LEU A 183 29.48 1.04 2.29
CA LEU A 183 29.67 -0.35 2.68
C LEU A 183 28.35 -1.10 2.50
N TYR A 184 28.33 -2.06 1.62
CA TYR A 184 27.21 -2.97 1.38
C TYR A 184 27.45 -4.30 2.09
N MET A 185 26.54 -4.68 2.96
CA MET A 185 26.56 -5.97 3.64
C MET A 185 25.41 -6.84 3.13
N PRO A 186 25.69 -7.78 2.23
CA PRO A 186 24.68 -8.72 1.75
C PRO A 186 24.23 -9.68 2.83
N SER A 187 23.03 -10.20 2.71
CA SER A 187 22.50 -11.21 3.64
C SER A 187 23.36 -12.48 3.64
N GLY A 188 23.62 -13.01 4.81
CA GLY A 188 24.38 -14.25 4.99
C GLY A 188 25.90 -14.08 4.97
N THR A 189 26.44 -12.87 4.88
CA THR A 189 27.87 -12.57 5.01
C THR A 189 28.12 -11.72 6.25
N GLY A 190 29.24 -11.94 6.92
CA GLY A 190 29.70 -11.11 8.03
C GLY A 190 30.61 -9.94 7.59
N PHE A 191 30.88 -9.79 6.28
CA PHE A 191 31.84 -8.84 5.75
C PHE A 191 31.16 -7.93 4.74
N PRO A 192 31.24 -6.59 4.92
CA PRO A 192 30.74 -5.64 3.96
C PRO A 192 31.69 -5.55 2.74
N ILE A 193 31.10 -5.25 1.61
CA ILE A 193 31.76 -4.98 0.36
C ILE A 193 31.73 -3.46 0.15
N ARG A 194 32.86 -2.83 -0.15
CA ARG A 194 32.90 -1.42 -0.49
C ARG A 194 32.41 -1.23 -1.93
N VAL A 195 31.44 -0.37 -2.08
CA VAL A 195 30.81 -0.05 -3.38
C VAL A 195 30.74 1.46 -3.50
N HIS A 196 30.82 1.99 -4.70
CA HIS A 196 30.63 3.40 -4.96
C HIS A 196 29.35 3.60 -5.79
N GLY A 197 28.37 4.31 -5.22
CA GLY A 197 27.14 4.69 -5.92
C GLY A 197 27.38 5.82 -6.92
N ALA A 198 26.73 5.76 -8.06
CA ALA A 198 26.73 6.86 -9.00
C ALA A 198 25.98 8.08 -8.46
N PHE A 199 26.43 9.27 -8.81
CA PHE A 199 25.68 10.49 -8.55
C PHE A 199 24.49 10.58 -9.50
N VAL A 200 23.32 10.92 -8.96
CA VAL A 200 22.10 11.20 -9.70
C VAL A 200 21.65 12.61 -9.33
N SER A 201 21.54 13.49 -10.32
CA SER A 201 21.09 14.87 -10.09
C SER A 201 19.58 14.98 -10.01
N ASP A 202 19.08 16.07 -9.40
CA ASP A 202 17.64 16.36 -9.34
C ASP A 202 17.03 16.48 -10.73
N ASP A 203 17.75 17.06 -11.69
CA ASP A 203 17.30 17.17 -13.09
C ASP A 203 17.14 15.79 -13.75
N GLU A 204 18.01 14.84 -13.42
CA GLU A 204 17.89 13.45 -13.94
C GLU A 204 16.67 12.76 -13.33
N VAL A 205 16.42 12.93 -12.02
CA VAL A 205 15.21 12.41 -11.35
C VAL A 205 13.97 13.00 -12.00
N HIS A 206 13.90 14.32 -12.17
CA HIS A 206 12.76 15.00 -12.81
C HIS A 206 12.49 14.48 -14.21
N ARG A 207 13.54 14.33 -15.06
CA ARG A 207 13.40 13.79 -16.42
C ARG A 207 12.83 12.37 -16.43
N VAL A 208 13.28 11.51 -15.52
CA VAL A 208 12.75 10.14 -15.40
C VAL A 208 11.29 10.15 -14.96
N VAL A 209 10.96 10.97 -14.00
CA VAL A 209 9.58 11.09 -13.49
C VAL A 209 8.64 11.62 -14.57
N GLU A 210 9.05 12.67 -15.31
CA GLU A 210 8.28 13.23 -16.42
C GLU A 210 8.06 12.20 -17.55
N ASP A 211 9.10 11.45 -17.89
CA ASP A 211 9.00 10.37 -18.89
C ASP A 211 8.01 9.29 -18.43
N LEU A 212 8.07 8.86 -17.15
CA LEU A 212 7.13 7.88 -16.61
C LEU A 212 5.68 8.38 -16.62
N LYS A 213 5.46 9.66 -16.28
CA LYS A 213 4.14 10.29 -16.32
C LYS A 213 3.61 10.41 -17.74
N SER A 214 4.47 10.72 -18.71
CA SER A 214 4.08 10.87 -20.11
C SER A 214 3.65 9.56 -20.79
N ARG A 215 4.11 8.43 -20.27
CA ARG A 215 3.82 7.08 -20.82
C ARG A 215 2.51 6.48 -20.31
N SER A 216 1.82 7.12 -19.38
CA SER A 216 0.62 6.57 -18.76
C SER A 216 -0.44 7.64 -18.49
N PHE A 217 -1.66 7.18 -18.25
CA PHE A 217 -2.77 8.06 -17.84
C PHE A 217 -2.73 8.43 -16.34
N GLY A 218 -1.62 8.21 -15.67
CA GLY A 218 -1.44 8.42 -14.23
C GLY A 218 -1.51 7.12 -13.41
N PRO A 219 -1.42 7.23 -12.08
CA PRO A 219 -1.46 6.07 -11.18
C PRO A 219 -2.88 5.51 -11.06
N ASP A 220 -2.97 4.20 -10.95
CA ASP A 220 -4.18 3.47 -10.56
C ASP A 220 -4.09 3.13 -9.06
N TYR A 221 -4.51 4.07 -8.23
CA TYR A 221 -4.44 3.93 -6.79
C TYR A 221 -5.37 2.83 -6.28
N ILE A 222 -4.88 2.00 -5.38
CA ILE A 222 -5.66 0.95 -4.73
C ILE A 222 -6.44 1.56 -3.57
N ASP A 223 -7.76 1.40 -3.60
CA ASP A 223 -8.63 1.89 -2.53
C ASP A 223 -8.33 1.18 -1.20
N GLY A 224 -8.41 1.92 -0.10
CA GLY A 224 -8.27 1.39 1.25
C GLY A 224 -6.83 1.21 1.74
N VAL A 225 -5.80 1.51 0.93
CA VAL A 225 -4.40 1.38 1.36
C VAL A 225 -4.10 2.28 2.56
N LEU A 226 -4.62 3.50 2.56
CA LEU A 226 -4.34 4.51 3.59
C LEU A 226 -5.47 4.71 4.61
N ASP A 227 -6.64 4.06 4.41
CA ASP A 227 -7.85 4.35 5.20
C ASP A 227 -7.89 3.68 6.58
N GLY A 228 -6.99 2.74 6.87
CA GLY A 228 -7.00 1.93 8.07
C GLY A 228 -8.16 0.93 8.10
N SER A 229 -7.87 -0.35 8.28
CA SER A 229 -8.91 -1.33 8.57
C SER A 229 -9.54 -1.02 9.93
N SER A 230 -10.86 -0.95 9.97
CA SER A 230 -11.64 -0.83 11.21
C SER A 230 -11.63 -2.11 12.08
N GLU A 231 -10.64 -2.99 11.89
CA GLU A 231 -10.46 -4.22 12.65
C GLU A 231 -9.08 -4.21 13.32
N SER A 232 -9.03 -3.71 14.52
CA SER A 232 -8.23 -4.09 15.70
C SER A 232 -7.94 -2.86 16.58
N ASP A 233 -8.97 -2.36 17.25
CA ASP A 233 -8.77 -1.72 18.56
C ASP A 233 -9.45 -2.61 19.62
N ASP A 234 -8.81 -3.73 19.89
CA ASP A 234 -9.13 -4.55 21.05
C ASP A 234 -8.17 -4.17 22.16
N GLY A 235 -8.55 -3.20 22.95
CA GLY A 235 -7.83 -2.89 24.18
C GLY A 235 -8.00 -1.49 24.74
N MET A 236 -9.10 -1.28 25.43
CA MET A 236 -9.29 -0.35 26.53
C MET A 236 -10.10 0.94 26.30
N GLY A 237 -11.38 0.82 26.59
CA GLY A 237 -12.11 1.85 27.35
C GLY A 237 -12.60 3.07 26.60
N GLY A 238 -13.83 3.02 26.10
CA GLY A 238 -14.51 4.23 25.69
C GLY A 238 -15.73 3.95 24.81
N ASN A 239 -16.83 3.63 25.48
CA ASN A 239 -18.18 3.57 24.96
C ASN A 239 -18.48 4.74 24.02
N ASN A 240 -18.67 4.47 22.71
CA ASN A 240 -19.66 5.14 21.88
C ASN A 240 -19.89 4.30 20.61
N GLY A 241 -20.85 3.39 20.70
CA GLY A 241 -21.48 2.78 19.54
C GLY A 241 -22.23 3.85 18.76
N ALA A 242 -21.72 4.17 17.60
CA ALA A 242 -22.49 4.79 16.55
C ALA A 242 -22.21 4.00 15.28
N SER A 243 -23.01 2.97 15.04
CA SER A 243 -23.36 2.54 13.69
C SER A 243 -24.02 3.75 13.02
N THR A 244 -23.23 4.61 12.38
CA THR A 244 -23.79 5.66 11.54
C THR A 244 -24.44 4.96 10.35
N ASP A 245 -25.74 4.88 10.41
CA ASP A 245 -26.59 4.51 9.28
C ASP A 245 -26.17 5.41 8.11
N GLY A 246 -25.97 4.87 6.92
CA GLY A 246 -25.51 5.66 5.77
C GLY A 246 -26.47 6.80 5.39
N GLU A 247 -27.73 6.78 5.89
CA GLU A 247 -28.69 7.90 5.79
C GLU A 247 -28.24 9.15 6.56
N GLN A 248 -27.38 8.99 7.57
CA GLN A 248 -26.80 10.11 8.33
C GLN A 248 -25.49 10.64 7.73
N ASP A 249 -25.02 10.06 6.61
CA ASP A 249 -23.80 10.55 5.96
C ASP A 249 -24.08 11.93 5.33
N PRO A 250 -23.27 12.96 5.66
CA PRO A 250 -23.44 14.33 5.12
C PRO A 250 -23.45 14.43 3.59
N LEU A 251 -22.97 13.38 2.91
CA LEU A 251 -22.95 13.32 1.44
C LEU A 251 -24.11 12.52 0.84
N TYR A 252 -25.03 12.01 1.66
CA TYR A 252 -26.15 11.18 1.21
C TYR A 252 -27.03 11.90 0.19
N ASP A 253 -27.46 13.12 0.49
CA ASP A 253 -28.30 13.92 -0.39
C ASP A 253 -27.61 14.24 -1.73
N LYS A 254 -26.31 14.58 -1.67
CA LYS A 254 -25.49 14.79 -2.88
C LYS A 254 -25.35 13.53 -3.72
N ALA A 255 -25.24 12.38 -3.07
CA ALA A 255 -25.17 11.10 -3.76
C ALA A 255 -26.50 10.76 -4.46
N VAL A 256 -27.65 11.07 -3.85
CA VAL A 256 -28.98 10.95 -4.49
C VAL A 256 -29.06 11.85 -5.72
N GLU A 257 -28.64 13.10 -5.63
CA GLU A 257 -28.63 14.07 -6.76
C GLU A 257 -27.76 13.56 -7.93
N ILE A 258 -26.59 12.98 -7.63
CA ILE A 258 -25.70 12.40 -8.65
C ILE A 258 -26.39 11.23 -9.36
N PHE A 259 -27.09 10.35 -8.66
CA PHE A 259 -27.79 9.23 -9.27
C PHE A 259 -28.98 9.68 -10.08
N VAL A 260 -29.74 10.67 -9.62
CA VAL A 260 -30.87 11.27 -10.35
C VAL A 260 -30.38 11.93 -11.65
N SER A 261 -29.28 12.68 -11.59
CA SER A 261 -28.73 13.39 -12.76
C SER A 261 -28.08 12.47 -13.77
N SER A 262 -27.35 11.45 -13.30
CA SER A 262 -26.61 10.51 -14.16
C SER A 262 -27.46 9.35 -14.69
N LYS A 263 -28.65 9.11 -14.10
CA LYS A 263 -29.54 7.95 -14.37
C LYS A 263 -28.81 6.61 -14.22
N ARG A 264 -27.75 6.56 -13.44
CA ARG A 264 -26.93 5.37 -13.20
C ARG A 264 -26.61 5.27 -11.73
N VAL A 265 -26.75 4.06 -11.17
CA VAL A 265 -26.44 3.76 -9.77
C VAL A 265 -25.19 2.88 -9.72
N SER A 266 -24.09 3.43 -9.22
CA SER A 266 -22.90 2.64 -8.92
C SER A 266 -22.03 3.32 -7.85
N ALA A 267 -21.41 2.54 -6.98
CA ALA A 267 -20.46 3.02 -5.98
C ALA A 267 -19.27 3.75 -6.63
N SER A 268 -18.78 3.26 -7.76
CA SER A 268 -17.70 3.88 -8.54
C SER A 268 -18.05 5.26 -9.11
N LEU A 269 -19.34 5.51 -9.37
CA LEU A 269 -19.80 6.83 -9.80
C LEU A 269 -19.69 7.84 -8.64
N LEU A 270 -20.13 7.44 -7.45
CA LEU A 270 -20.02 8.27 -6.24
C LEU A 270 -18.57 8.57 -5.87
N GLN A 271 -17.69 7.58 -5.97
CA GLN A 271 -16.26 7.76 -5.74
C GLN A 271 -15.70 8.89 -6.58
N ARG A 272 -15.96 8.86 -7.88
CA ARG A 272 -15.46 9.87 -8.83
C ARG A 272 -16.02 11.26 -8.59
N HIS A 273 -17.32 11.37 -8.32
CA HIS A 273 -17.99 12.67 -8.16
C HIS A 273 -17.78 13.29 -6.78
N LEU A 274 -17.80 12.47 -5.73
CA LEU A 274 -17.69 12.94 -4.34
C LEU A 274 -16.27 12.84 -3.78
N LYS A 275 -15.34 12.23 -4.52
CA LYS A 275 -13.95 11.96 -4.09
C LYS A 275 -13.88 11.23 -2.73
N ILE A 276 -14.70 10.20 -2.57
CA ILE A 276 -14.81 9.37 -1.36
C ILE A 276 -14.33 7.94 -1.64
N GLY A 277 -13.89 7.22 -0.59
CA GLY A 277 -13.46 5.82 -0.71
C GLY A 277 -14.62 4.85 -1.01
N PHE A 278 -14.28 3.66 -1.54
CA PHE A 278 -15.26 2.64 -1.95
C PHE A 278 -16.20 2.23 -0.82
N ASN A 279 -15.66 1.96 0.37
CA ASN A 279 -16.46 1.52 1.52
C ASN A 279 -17.52 2.54 1.95
N ARG A 280 -17.19 3.84 1.85
CA ARG A 280 -18.15 4.92 2.15
C ARG A 280 -19.20 5.03 1.05
N SER A 281 -18.79 4.98 -0.22
CA SER A 281 -19.74 5.00 -1.34
C SER A 281 -20.63 3.76 -1.35
N ALA A 282 -20.11 2.57 -1.05
CA ALA A 282 -20.88 1.33 -0.93
C ALA A 282 -21.92 1.43 0.19
N ARG A 283 -21.55 1.91 1.38
CA ARG A 283 -22.48 2.11 2.50
C ARG A 283 -23.61 3.10 2.16
N ILE A 284 -23.29 4.19 1.47
CA ILE A 284 -24.30 5.15 1.02
C ILE A 284 -25.28 4.48 0.05
N VAL A 285 -24.80 3.67 -0.90
CA VAL A 285 -25.63 2.92 -1.84
C VAL A 285 -26.49 1.87 -1.12
N GLU A 286 -25.92 1.14 -0.17
CA GLU A 286 -26.68 0.16 0.64
C GLU A 286 -27.79 0.81 1.49
N SER A 287 -27.52 2.00 2.04
CA SER A 287 -28.55 2.76 2.75
C SER A 287 -29.64 3.27 1.83
N MET A 288 -29.31 3.68 0.62
CA MET A 288 -30.31 4.01 -0.42
C MET A 288 -31.14 2.80 -0.84
N GLU A 289 -30.55 1.62 -0.86
CA GLU A 289 -31.26 0.36 -1.15
C GLU A 289 -32.24 0.04 -0.01
N LYS A 290 -31.81 0.14 1.25
CA LYS A 290 -32.68 -0.03 2.43
C LYS A 290 -33.81 1.00 2.48
N ALA A 291 -33.51 2.24 2.09
CA ALA A 291 -34.50 3.33 1.99
C ALA A 291 -35.44 3.22 0.78
N GLY A 292 -35.23 2.23 -0.10
CA GLY A 292 -36.06 2.03 -1.31
C GLY A 292 -35.84 3.08 -2.39
N ILE A 293 -34.76 3.82 -2.36
CA ILE A 293 -34.37 4.82 -3.36
C ILE A 293 -33.75 4.15 -4.60
N VAL A 294 -33.03 3.05 -4.38
CA VAL A 294 -32.43 2.23 -5.43
C VAL A 294 -32.84 0.77 -5.28
N SER A 295 -32.90 0.04 -6.39
CA SER A 295 -33.24 -1.38 -6.40
C SER A 295 -32.11 -2.25 -5.86
N ASN A 296 -32.42 -3.47 -5.44
CA ASN A 296 -31.44 -4.52 -5.27
C ASN A 296 -30.69 -4.77 -6.59
N ILE A 297 -29.51 -5.40 -6.49
CA ILE A 297 -28.75 -5.76 -7.68
C ILE A 297 -29.59 -6.71 -8.54
N GLY A 298 -29.93 -6.26 -9.75
CA GLY A 298 -30.66 -7.08 -10.71
C GLY A 298 -29.81 -8.20 -11.31
N SER A 299 -30.45 -9.11 -12.06
CA SER A 299 -29.78 -10.22 -12.75
C SER A 299 -28.70 -9.79 -13.76
N ASN A 300 -28.70 -8.52 -14.14
CA ASN A 300 -27.69 -7.88 -15.02
C ASN A 300 -26.52 -7.23 -14.23
N GLY A 301 -26.48 -7.40 -12.91
CA GLY A 301 -25.44 -6.79 -12.03
C GLY A 301 -25.59 -5.28 -11.84
N GLN A 302 -26.69 -4.67 -12.27
CA GLN A 302 -26.94 -3.23 -12.14
C GLN A 302 -28.08 -2.97 -11.15
N ARG A 303 -28.01 -1.79 -10.50
CA ARG A 303 -29.07 -1.24 -9.67
C ARG A 303 -29.80 -0.15 -10.44
N GLU A 304 -31.10 -0.05 -10.23
CA GLU A 304 -31.96 0.96 -10.84
C GLU A 304 -32.44 1.98 -9.80
N LEU A 305 -32.64 3.22 -10.24
CA LEU A 305 -33.18 4.29 -9.41
C LEU A 305 -34.71 4.13 -9.35
N LEU A 306 -35.27 4.01 -8.15
CA LEU A 306 -36.70 3.79 -7.90
C LEU A 306 -37.47 5.10 -7.63
N VAL A 307 -36.79 6.23 -7.46
CA VAL A 307 -37.39 7.53 -7.16
C VAL A 307 -37.83 8.22 -8.45
N PRO A 308 -39.11 8.66 -8.61
CA PRO A 308 -39.54 9.38 -9.78
C PRO A 308 -38.87 10.77 -9.87
N ASN A 309 -38.47 11.10 -11.09
CA ASN A 309 -37.82 12.36 -11.45
C ASN A 309 -38.73 13.56 -11.10
N ARG A 310 -38.35 14.42 -10.17
CA ARG A 310 -39.08 15.62 -9.73
C ARG A 310 -38.98 16.81 -10.72
N ASN A 311 -38.57 16.60 -11.95
CA ASN A 311 -38.52 17.63 -13.00
C ASN A 311 -39.51 17.31 -14.12
N ASN A 312 -40.77 17.54 -13.85
CA ASN A 312 -41.77 17.91 -14.84
C ASN A 312 -42.86 18.74 -14.12
N ASN A 313 -42.60 20.00 -14.01
CA ASN A 313 -43.58 21.09 -14.09
C ASN A 313 -42.80 22.39 -14.35
#